data_9bf46e1ef0dc70bae4385a03bcec8433
#
_entry.id   9bf46e1ef0dc70bae4385a03bcec8433
#
_cell.length_a   1.000
_cell.length_b   1.000
_cell.length_c   1.000
_cell.angle_alpha   90.00
_cell.angle_beta   90.00
_cell.angle_gamma   90.00
#
_symmetry.space_group_name_H-M   'P 1'
#
loop_
_entity.id
_entity.type
_entity.pdbx_description
1 polymer ?
#
loop_
_entity_poly.entity_id
_entity_poly.type
_entity_poly.pdbx_seq_one_letter_code
_entity_poly.pdbx_strand_id
1 'polypeptide(L)'
;MIINNKKIKPGILYFSKKFAIFVLSVIILSVIVFWISRLTPTDPLQSYYGERTEKMTVEQKAAAREKLGLNDPITVQYVRWIEEAVRGDFGISYKYKQPVLAVIQGRAGNTIILGGIGFLLTFAGALAVGMLCARHEGSIFDRIMCKAGTFSSCIPEFWLALVLILLFCVTWKILPSSGAYTIGKESSLADRIRHLILPMLVIVLGHLWYYAYMIRNMLIDEGKKDYVLLCRSKGLKRNQIITRHCLRNILPEYISMMAVSVPHILGGTYIVEMVFSYPGLGTLSYESARYADYNMLMVMCLLTGIIVIFSNMLGQIISEQIDPRVHI
;
A
#
# COMPACT_ATOMS: atom_id res chain seq x y z
N MET A 1 19.12 -39.76 2.90
CA MET A 1 19.74 -38.87 3.90
C MET A 1 18.62 -38.06 4.52
N ILE A 2 18.18 -38.42 5.71
CA ILE A 2 17.04 -37.81 6.42
C ILE A 2 17.60 -36.55 7.06
N ILE A 3 17.38 -35.38 6.40
CA ILE A 3 17.70 -34.09 6.98
C ILE A 3 16.66 -33.82 8.05
N ASN A 4 17.10 -33.93 9.28
CA ASN A 4 16.33 -33.65 10.50
C ASN A 4 15.93 -32.17 10.50
N ASN A 5 14.72 -31.88 10.02
CA ASN A 5 14.16 -30.54 9.91
C ASN A 5 13.73 -30.05 11.33
N LYS A 6 14.69 -29.83 12.22
CA LYS A 6 14.44 -29.00 13.40
C LYS A 6 14.12 -27.60 12.87
N LYS A 7 12.83 -27.24 12.84
CA LYS A 7 12.40 -25.87 12.72
C LYS A 7 13.13 -25.08 13.80
N ILE A 8 14.19 -24.38 13.43
CA ILE A 8 14.85 -23.44 14.32
C ILE A 8 13.80 -22.36 14.57
N LYS A 9 13.14 -22.40 15.74
CA LYS A 9 12.27 -21.31 16.16
C LYS A 9 13.15 -20.07 16.22
N PRO A 10 12.82 -18.99 15.51
CA PRO A 10 13.61 -17.78 15.59
C PRO A 10 13.65 -17.33 17.05
N GLY A 11 14.86 -17.18 17.58
CA GLY A 11 15.08 -16.79 18.98
C GLY A 11 14.68 -15.34 19.20
N ILE A 12 14.51 -14.93 20.46
CA ILE A 12 14.21 -13.53 20.85
C ILE A 12 15.18 -12.54 20.19
N LEU A 13 16.45 -12.91 20.07
CA LEU A 13 17.49 -12.08 19.44
C LEU A 13 17.20 -11.80 17.94
N TYR A 14 16.59 -12.73 17.22
CA TYR A 14 16.21 -12.52 15.82
C TYR A 14 15.12 -11.44 15.70
N PHE A 15 14.05 -11.57 16.49
CA PHE A 15 12.95 -10.60 16.48
C PHE A 15 13.42 -9.21 16.96
N SER A 16 14.27 -9.15 18.00
CA SER A 16 14.81 -7.87 18.48
C SER A 16 15.68 -7.19 17.43
N LYS A 17 16.46 -7.94 16.66
CA LYS A 17 17.27 -7.38 15.55
C LYS A 17 16.36 -6.80 14.44
N LYS A 18 15.34 -7.54 13.99
CA LYS A 18 14.40 -7.07 12.96
C LYS A 18 13.61 -5.85 13.45
N PHE A 19 13.18 -5.85 14.71
CA PHE A 19 12.50 -4.71 15.33
C PHE A 19 13.42 -3.49 15.45
N ALA A 20 14.69 -3.68 15.84
CA ALA A 20 15.65 -2.58 15.89
C ALA A 20 15.89 -1.96 14.51
N ILE A 21 16.00 -2.79 13.45
CA ILE A 21 16.13 -2.30 12.08
C ILE A 21 14.87 -1.51 11.67
N PHE A 22 13.69 -2.02 12.00
CA PHE A 22 12.42 -1.33 11.74
C PHE A 22 12.40 0.06 12.41
N VAL A 23 12.68 0.12 13.71
CA VAL A 23 12.70 1.38 14.46
C VAL A 23 13.74 2.36 13.88
N LEU A 24 14.94 1.87 13.58
CA LEU A 24 15.99 2.70 12.97
C LEU A 24 15.53 3.26 11.61
N SER A 25 14.89 2.42 10.78
CA SER A 25 14.37 2.86 9.48
C SER A 25 13.29 3.93 9.61
N VAL A 26 12.39 3.79 10.60
CA VAL A 26 11.34 4.78 10.90
C VAL A 26 11.96 6.09 11.39
N ILE A 27 12.99 6.03 12.25
CA ILE A 27 13.71 7.22 12.71
C ILE A 27 14.39 7.94 11.54
N ILE A 28 15.12 7.21 10.69
CA ILE A 28 15.74 7.79 9.49
C ILE A 28 14.71 8.44 8.59
N LEU A 29 13.59 7.76 8.35
CA LEU A 29 12.48 8.29 7.56
C LEU A 29 11.91 9.57 8.16
N SER A 30 11.70 9.63 9.48
CA SER A 30 11.16 10.80 10.16
C SER A 30 12.12 12.01 10.07
N VAL A 31 13.43 11.77 10.19
CA VAL A 31 14.45 12.80 9.97
C VAL A 31 14.34 13.35 8.54
N ILE A 32 14.34 12.47 7.54
CA ILE A 32 14.29 12.86 6.12
C ILE A 32 13.02 13.68 5.83
N VAL A 33 11.85 13.17 6.24
CA VAL A 33 10.57 13.83 5.99
C VAL A 33 10.51 15.19 6.68
N PHE A 34 10.97 15.29 7.93
CA PHE A 34 11.02 16.55 8.67
C PHE A 34 11.93 17.57 7.98
N TRP A 35 13.17 17.18 7.62
CA TRP A 35 14.11 18.09 6.93
C TRP A 35 13.58 18.56 5.59
N ILE A 36 13.06 17.64 4.77
CA ILE A 36 12.45 17.99 3.47
C ILE A 36 11.31 18.98 3.66
N SER A 37 10.47 18.80 4.67
CA SER A 37 9.36 19.75 4.94
C SER A 37 9.84 21.16 5.29
N ARG A 38 11.03 21.29 5.87
CA ARG A 38 11.64 22.58 6.23
C ARG A 38 12.43 23.24 5.10
N LEU A 39 12.82 22.47 4.08
CA LEU A 39 13.47 22.99 2.86
C LEU A 39 12.47 23.59 1.86
N THR A 40 11.18 23.41 2.09
CA THR A 40 10.14 23.95 1.22
C THR A 40 10.14 25.49 1.31
N PRO A 41 9.98 26.22 0.18
CA PRO A 41 10.05 27.67 0.16
C PRO A 41 8.86 28.37 0.85
N THR A 42 7.88 27.62 1.30
CA THR A 42 6.68 28.14 1.97
C THR A 42 6.96 28.43 3.44
N ASP A 43 6.50 29.60 3.93
CA ASP A 43 6.66 29.97 5.35
C ASP A 43 5.97 28.94 6.27
N PRO A 44 6.70 28.32 7.23
CA PRO A 44 6.09 27.39 8.19
C PRO A 44 4.90 27.96 8.96
N LEU A 45 4.81 29.29 9.12
CA LEU A 45 3.64 29.95 9.71
C LEU A 45 2.33 29.65 8.94
N GLN A 46 2.42 29.42 7.63
CA GLN A 46 1.24 29.06 6.84
C GLN A 46 0.62 27.73 7.26
N SER A 47 1.43 26.79 7.74
CA SER A 47 0.93 25.50 8.28
C SER A 47 0.09 25.67 9.55
N TYR A 48 0.29 26.77 10.28
CA TYR A 48 -0.44 27.05 11.54
C TYR A 48 -1.56 28.06 11.37
N TYR A 49 -1.30 29.15 10.64
CA TYR A 49 -2.21 30.31 10.53
C TYR A 49 -2.89 30.42 9.17
N GLY A 50 -2.39 29.72 8.16
CA GLY A 50 -2.92 29.71 6.81
C GLY A 50 -2.92 31.09 6.14
N GLU A 51 -3.99 31.41 5.43
CA GLU A 51 -4.17 32.71 4.77
C GLU A 51 -4.13 33.91 5.75
N ARG A 52 -4.36 33.68 7.04
CA ARG A 52 -4.20 34.72 8.06
C ARG A 52 -2.77 35.23 8.14
N THR A 53 -1.79 34.40 7.77
CA THR A 53 -0.36 34.76 7.74
C THR A 53 -0.12 35.99 6.82
N GLU A 54 -0.85 36.10 5.72
CA GLU A 54 -0.72 37.22 4.80
C GLU A 54 -1.24 38.55 5.40
N LYS A 55 -2.21 38.47 6.32
CA LYS A 55 -2.84 39.61 7.00
C LYS A 55 -2.13 39.99 8.30
N MET A 56 -1.14 39.22 8.75
CA MET A 56 -0.37 39.49 9.97
C MET A 56 0.65 40.58 9.75
N THR A 57 0.78 41.48 10.74
CA THR A 57 1.88 42.49 10.76
C THR A 57 3.24 41.76 10.97
N VAL A 58 4.34 42.48 10.67
CA VAL A 58 5.70 41.92 10.88
C VAL A 58 5.91 41.53 12.34
N GLU A 59 5.42 42.34 13.28
CA GLU A 59 5.51 42.04 14.72
C GLU A 59 4.69 40.82 15.13
N GLN A 60 3.48 40.67 14.59
CA GLN A 60 2.63 39.48 14.81
C GLN A 60 3.28 38.20 14.26
N LYS A 61 3.91 38.27 13.08
CA LYS A 61 4.67 37.16 12.51
C LYS A 61 5.87 36.79 13.37
N ALA A 62 6.62 37.79 13.88
CA ALA A 62 7.77 37.56 14.74
C ALA A 62 7.34 36.88 16.06
N ALA A 63 6.32 37.38 16.73
CA ALA A 63 5.78 36.79 17.95
C ALA A 63 5.22 35.37 17.71
N ALA A 64 4.55 35.12 16.58
CA ALA A 64 4.08 33.80 16.22
C ALA A 64 5.22 32.82 15.96
N ARG A 65 6.28 33.24 15.29
CA ARG A 65 7.49 32.42 15.06
C ARG A 65 8.19 32.05 16.37
N GLU A 66 8.30 33.01 17.28
CA GLU A 66 8.89 32.77 18.60
C GLU A 66 8.03 31.79 19.40
N LYS A 67 6.71 31.99 19.45
CA LYS A 67 5.75 31.10 20.15
C LYS A 67 5.79 29.68 19.63
N LEU A 68 5.98 29.48 18.33
CA LEU A 68 6.05 28.16 17.69
C LEU A 68 7.46 27.58 17.66
N GLY A 69 8.47 28.30 18.22
CA GLY A 69 9.85 27.88 18.21
C GLY A 69 10.48 27.75 16.82
N LEU A 70 9.96 28.46 15.84
CA LEU A 70 10.45 28.42 14.44
C LEU A 70 11.80 29.13 14.27
N ASN A 71 12.22 29.92 15.29
CA ASN A 71 13.51 30.58 15.32
C ASN A 71 14.61 29.67 15.95
N ASP A 72 14.22 28.56 16.56
CA ASP A 72 15.14 27.59 17.13
C ASP A 72 15.92 26.84 16.02
N PRO A 73 17.13 26.32 16.32
CA PRO A 73 17.83 25.43 15.40
C PRO A 73 16.94 24.26 14.96
N ILE A 74 17.08 23.85 13.69
CA ILE A 74 16.23 22.81 13.10
C ILE A 74 16.24 21.48 13.88
N THR A 75 17.36 21.16 14.51
CA THR A 75 17.52 20.00 15.40
C THR A 75 16.64 20.07 16.63
N VAL A 76 16.53 21.27 17.25
CA VAL A 76 15.67 21.52 18.42
C VAL A 76 14.21 21.42 18.02
N GLN A 77 13.85 21.97 16.87
CA GLN A 77 12.48 21.84 16.31
C GLN A 77 12.13 20.36 16.05
N TYR A 78 13.07 19.57 15.53
CA TYR A 78 12.86 18.14 15.30
C TYR A 78 12.63 17.36 16.60
N VAL A 79 13.47 17.60 17.62
CA VAL A 79 13.32 16.93 18.93
C VAL A 79 11.95 17.24 19.55
N ARG A 80 11.55 18.52 19.56
CA ARG A 80 10.23 18.93 20.05
C ARG A 80 9.10 18.25 19.28
N TRP A 81 9.19 18.23 17.95
CA TRP A 81 8.20 17.57 17.11
C TRP A 81 8.10 16.07 17.39
N ILE A 82 9.22 15.37 17.62
CA ILE A 82 9.21 13.94 18.00
C ILE A 82 8.56 13.75 19.38
N GLU A 83 8.86 14.61 20.34
CA GLU A 83 8.25 14.53 21.69
C GLU A 83 6.72 14.69 21.61
N GLU A 84 6.23 15.62 20.82
CA GLU A 84 4.80 15.83 20.57
C GLU A 84 4.18 14.63 19.81
N ALA A 85 4.86 14.16 18.75
CA ALA A 85 4.43 13.02 17.95
C ALA A 85 4.30 11.72 18.76
N VAL A 86 5.23 11.46 19.70
CA VAL A 86 5.16 10.29 20.61
C VAL A 86 3.95 10.38 21.55
N ARG A 87 3.50 11.59 21.89
CA ARG A 87 2.29 11.83 22.67
C ARG A 87 1.00 11.79 21.82
N GLY A 88 1.15 11.58 20.50
CA GLY A 88 0.02 11.55 19.54
C GLY A 88 -0.42 12.93 19.05
N ASP A 89 0.33 13.98 19.39
CA ASP A 89 0.09 15.33 18.86
C ASP A 89 0.92 15.59 17.62
N PHE A 90 0.27 15.57 16.47
CA PHE A 90 0.86 15.87 15.17
C PHE A 90 0.51 17.27 14.68
N GLY A 91 -0.03 18.11 15.57
CA GLY A 91 -0.49 19.46 15.26
C GLY A 91 -1.87 19.49 14.60
N ILE A 92 -2.22 20.69 14.15
CA ILE A 92 -3.52 20.98 13.53
C ILE A 92 -3.35 21.03 12.01
N SER A 93 -4.24 20.37 11.27
CA SER A 93 -4.33 20.48 9.84
C SER A 93 -4.75 21.90 9.44
N TYR A 94 -3.99 22.52 8.57
CA TYR A 94 -4.30 23.85 8.06
C TYR A 94 -5.62 23.86 7.29
N LYS A 95 -5.84 22.86 6.43
CA LYS A 95 -7.05 22.78 5.59
C LYS A 95 -8.30 22.48 6.40
N TYR A 96 -8.22 21.47 7.29
CA TYR A 96 -9.40 20.95 8.01
C TYR A 96 -9.66 21.65 9.33
N LYS A 97 -8.71 22.44 9.87
CA LYS A 97 -8.79 23.11 11.17
C LYS A 97 -9.09 22.18 12.35
N GLN A 98 -8.63 20.94 12.22
CA GLN A 98 -8.80 19.86 13.21
C GLN A 98 -7.45 19.18 13.47
N PRO A 99 -7.28 18.49 14.61
CA PRO A 99 -6.09 17.69 14.85
C PRO A 99 -5.83 16.71 13.71
N VAL A 100 -4.58 16.63 13.24
CA VAL A 100 -4.15 15.80 12.11
C VAL A 100 -4.60 14.34 12.30
N LEU A 101 -4.38 13.81 13.51
CA LEU A 101 -4.72 12.42 13.82
C LEU A 101 -6.23 12.14 13.69
N ALA A 102 -7.09 13.07 14.12
CA ALA A 102 -8.55 12.93 14.02
C ALA A 102 -9.01 12.86 12.55
N VAL A 103 -8.45 13.71 11.69
CA VAL A 103 -8.75 13.71 10.24
C VAL A 103 -8.31 12.40 9.59
N ILE A 104 -7.11 11.92 9.92
CA ILE A 104 -6.58 10.64 9.41
C ILE A 104 -7.48 9.48 9.85
N GLN A 105 -7.83 9.40 11.13
CA GLN A 105 -8.70 8.35 11.67
C GLN A 105 -10.07 8.32 10.98
N GLY A 106 -10.63 9.49 10.68
CA GLY A 106 -11.92 9.61 9.97
C GLY A 106 -11.91 9.05 8.55
N ARG A 107 -10.72 8.95 7.90
CA ARG A 107 -10.59 8.51 6.50
C ARG A 107 -9.85 7.18 6.33
N ALA A 108 -9.05 6.77 7.32
CA ALA A 108 -8.25 5.56 7.26
C ALA A 108 -9.08 4.30 6.96
N GLY A 109 -10.27 4.18 7.56
CA GLY A 109 -11.16 3.05 7.34
C GLY A 109 -11.52 2.83 5.86
N ASN A 110 -11.73 3.90 5.11
CA ASN A 110 -12.06 3.83 3.69
C ASN A 110 -10.88 3.27 2.86
N THR A 111 -9.67 3.77 3.09
CA THR A 111 -8.46 3.28 2.40
C THR A 111 -8.15 1.83 2.79
N ILE A 112 -8.31 1.46 4.07
CA ILE A 112 -8.08 0.08 4.53
C ILE A 112 -9.07 -0.88 3.87
N ILE A 113 -10.34 -0.51 3.75
CA ILE A 113 -11.34 -1.34 3.07
C ILE A 113 -11.00 -1.45 1.58
N LEU A 114 -10.78 -0.33 0.90
CA LEU A 114 -10.50 -0.32 -0.53
C LEU A 114 -9.16 -1.02 -0.86
N GLY A 115 -8.07 -0.58 -0.23
CA GLY A 115 -6.74 -1.12 -0.47
C GLY A 115 -6.55 -2.54 0.07
N GLY A 116 -7.03 -2.82 1.29
CA GLY A 116 -6.89 -4.12 1.93
C GLY A 116 -7.69 -5.22 1.23
N ILE A 117 -8.98 -4.98 0.94
CA ILE A 117 -9.78 -5.95 0.18
C ILE A 117 -9.28 -6.06 -1.25
N GLY A 118 -8.93 -4.94 -1.90
CA GLY A 118 -8.34 -4.92 -3.23
C GLY A 118 -7.05 -5.74 -3.31
N PHE A 119 -6.16 -5.59 -2.32
CA PHE A 119 -4.95 -6.39 -2.18
C PHE A 119 -5.25 -7.89 -2.07
N LEU A 120 -6.15 -8.27 -1.17
CA LEU A 120 -6.52 -9.68 -0.97
C LEU A 120 -7.13 -10.28 -2.23
N LEU A 121 -8.06 -9.59 -2.89
CA LEU A 121 -8.70 -10.06 -4.12
C LEU A 121 -7.71 -10.16 -5.27
N THR A 122 -6.79 -9.19 -5.40
CA THR A 122 -5.74 -9.21 -6.42
C THR A 122 -4.86 -10.43 -6.27
N PHE A 123 -4.31 -10.69 -5.08
CA PHE A 123 -3.39 -11.81 -4.88
C PHE A 123 -4.08 -13.17 -4.86
N ALA A 124 -5.26 -13.28 -4.26
CA ALA A 124 -6.05 -14.51 -4.34
C ALA A 124 -6.43 -14.85 -5.79
N GLY A 125 -6.90 -13.86 -6.55
CA GLY A 125 -7.22 -14.01 -7.96
C GLY A 125 -5.98 -14.32 -8.81
N ALA A 126 -4.88 -13.62 -8.59
CA ALA A 126 -3.63 -13.85 -9.29
C ALA A 126 -3.07 -15.26 -9.03
N LEU A 127 -3.15 -15.74 -7.79
CA LEU A 127 -2.75 -17.11 -7.45
C LEU A 127 -3.63 -18.14 -8.17
N ALA A 128 -4.94 -17.95 -8.16
CA ALA A 128 -5.88 -18.85 -8.86
C ALA A 128 -5.63 -18.89 -10.37
N VAL A 129 -5.52 -17.71 -11.01
CA VAL A 129 -5.27 -17.60 -12.46
C VAL A 129 -3.88 -18.12 -12.81
N GLY A 130 -2.83 -17.75 -12.06
CA GLY A 130 -1.46 -18.22 -12.27
C GLY A 130 -1.34 -19.74 -12.16
N MET A 131 -2.00 -20.36 -11.17
CA MET A 131 -2.07 -21.82 -11.05
C MET A 131 -2.80 -22.46 -12.24
N LEU A 132 -3.91 -21.88 -12.70
CA LEU A 132 -4.65 -22.40 -13.86
C LEU A 132 -3.78 -22.34 -15.11
N CYS A 133 -3.07 -21.24 -15.34
CA CYS A 133 -2.14 -21.10 -16.45
C CYS A 133 -1.00 -22.15 -16.37
N ALA A 134 -0.36 -22.31 -15.20
CA ALA A 134 0.70 -23.29 -15.02
C ALA A 134 0.24 -24.74 -15.23
N ARG A 135 -1.00 -25.08 -14.87
CA ARG A 135 -1.59 -26.39 -15.13
C ARG A 135 -1.79 -26.67 -16.62
N HIS A 136 -2.19 -25.64 -17.37
CA HIS A 136 -2.53 -25.73 -18.78
C HIS A 136 -1.50 -24.94 -19.64
N GLU A 137 -0.23 -25.06 -19.29
CA GLU A 137 0.88 -24.41 -19.98
C GLU A 137 0.82 -24.64 -21.48
N GLY A 138 0.99 -23.57 -22.28
CA GLY A 138 0.94 -23.61 -23.73
C GLY A 138 -0.46 -23.65 -24.34
N SER A 139 -1.53 -23.74 -23.51
CA SER A 139 -2.92 -23.67 -23.98
C SER A 139 -3.26 -22.25 -24.49
N ILE A 140 -4.38 -22.15 -25.21
CA ILE A 140 -4.91 -20.83 -25.65
C ILE A 140 -5.18 -19.93 -24.45
N PHE A 141 -5.76 -20.47 -23.36
CA PHE A 141 -6.00 -19.74 -22.11
C PHE A 141 -4.69 -19.18 -21.54
N ASP A 142 -3.65 -19.99 -21.39
CA ASP A 142 -2.35 -19.57 -20.89
C ASP A 142 -1.75 -18.46 -21.76
N ARG A 143 -1.80 -18.58 -23.08
CA ARG A 143 -1.29 -17.56 -24.02
C ARG A 143 -2.05 -16.24 -23.91
N ILE A 144 -3.37 -16.29 -23.77
CA ILE A 144 -4.21 -15.08 -23.59
C ILE A 144 -3.85 -14.41 -22.26
N MET A 145 -3.74 -15.17 -21.16
CA MET A 145 -3.41 -14.65 -19.85
C MET A 145 -2.01 -14.05 -19.80
N CYS A 146 -1.01 -14.67 -20.44
CA CYS A 146 0.32 -14.09 -20.55
C CYS A 146 0.33 -12.76 -21.31
N LYS A 147 -0.41 -12.66 -22.41
CA LYS A 147 -0.55 -11.40 -23.15
C LYS A 147 -1.30 -10.35 -22.33
N ALA A 148 -2.38 -10.74 -21.63
CA ALA A 148 -3.11 -9.85 -20.74
C ALA A 148 -2.22 -9.32 -19.60
N GLY A 149 -1.36 -10.17 -19.02
CA GLY A 149 -0.40 -9.77 -17.98
C GLY A 149 0.59 -8.73 -18.47
N THR A 150 1.12 -8.90 -19.67
CA THR A 150 2.03 -7.92 -20.27
C THR A 150 1.31 -6.63 -20.65
N PHE A 151 0.09 -6.74 -21.19
CA PHE A 151 -0.68 -5.58 -21.64
C PHE A 151 -1.21 -4.75 -20.47
N SER A 152 -1.67 -5.38 -19.38
CA SER A 152 -2.20 -4.66 -18.20
C SER A 152 -1.16 -3.75 -17.56
N SER A 153 0.13 -4.13 -17.60
CA SER A 153 1.21 -3.29 -17.07
C SER A 153 1.40 -1.97 -17.83
N CYS A 154 0.88 -1.89 -19.07
CA CYS A 154 0.97 -0.70 -19.91
C CYS A 154 -0.24 0.24 -19.75
N ILE A 155 -1.33 -0.21 -19.11
CA ILE A 155 -2.55 0.58 -18.94
C ILE A 155 -2.45 1.37 -17.63
N PRO A 156 -2.45 2.72 -17.68
CA PRO A 156 -2.49 3.52 -16.47
C PRO A 156 -3.82 3.32 -15.71
N GLU A 157 -3.78 3.19 -14.39
CA GLU A 157 -4.96 2.93 -13.56
C GLU A 157 -6.01 4.04 -13.67
N PHE A 158 -5.58 5.32 -13.73
CA PHE A 158 -6.50 6.43 -13.90
C PHE A 158 -7.28 6.33 -15.22
N TRP A 159 -6.62 5.87 -16.29
CA TRP A 159 -7.27 5.68 -17.59
C TRP A 159 -8.30 4.56 -17.53
N LEU A 160 -7.94 3.42 -16.90
CA LEU A 160 -8.88 2.32 -16.66
C LEU A 160 -10.10 2.79 -15.85
N ALA A 161 -9.86 3.58 -14.79
CA ALA A 161 -10.92 4.16 -13.98
C ALA A 161 -11.88 5.02 -14.80
N LEU A 162 -11.36 5.91 -15.67
CA LEU A 162 -12.16 6.77 -16.53
C LEU A 162 -12.99 5.96 -17.54
N VAL A 163 -12.40 4.92 -18.14
CA VAL A 163 -13.12 4.03 -19.05
C VAL A 163 -14.27 3.32 -18.33
N LEU A 164 -14.04 2.80 -17.12
CA LEU A 164 -15.09 2.14 -16.35
C LEU A 164 -16.18 3.11 -15.89
N ILE A 165 -15.83 4.34 -15.51
CA ILE A 165 -16.81 5.40 -15.21
C ILE A 165 -17.66 5.68 -16.46
N LEU A 166 -17.04 5.87 -17.62
CA LEU A 166 -17.76 6.16 -18.87
C LEU A 166 -18.76 5.03 -19.19
N LEU A 167 -18.35 3.79 -19.09
CA LEU A 167 -19.19 2.64 -19.41
C LEU A 167 -20.30 2.44 -18.37
N PHE A 168 -19.96 2.33 -17.08
CA PHE A 168 -20.90 1.89 -16.05
C PHE A 168 -21.72 3.02 -15.44
N CYS A 169 -21.18 4.25 -15.40
CA CYS A 169 -21.86 5.38 -14.78
C CYS A 169 -22.54 6.29 -15.78
N VAL A 170 -21.93 6.54 -16.94
CA VAL A 170 -22.45 7.49 -17.94
C VAL A 170 -23.33 6.75 -18.96
N THR A 171 -22.82 5.68 -19.59
CA THR A 171 -23.52 4.97 -20.67
C THR A 171 -24.61 4.07 -20.10
N TRP A 172 -24.28 3.15 -19.21
CA TRP A 172 -25.25 2.18 -18.67
C TRP A 172 -26.01 2.69 -17.43
N LYS A 173 -25.47 3.68 -16.72
CA LYS A 173 -26.08 4.31 -15.53
C LYS A 173 -26.47 3.34 -14.42
N ILE A 174 -25.65 2.29 -14.22
CA ILE A 174 -25.92 1.22 -13.23
C ILE A 174 -25.15 1.37 -11.93
N LEU A 175 -24.02 2.11 -11.94
CA LEU A 175 -23.18 2.31 -10.77
C LEU A 175 -22.92 3.80 -10.53
N PRO A 176 -22.65 4.19 -9.27
CA PRO A 176 -22.28 5.55 -8.93
C PRO A 176 -20.86 5.88 -9.43
N SER A 177 -20.65 7.14 -9.81
CA SER A 177 -19.37 7.60 -10.37
C SER A 177 -18.37 8.09 -9.33
N SER A 178 -18.82 8.43 -8.12
CA SER A 178 -17.96 9.09 -7.12
C SER A 178 -18.49 8.95 -5.69
N GLY A 179 -17.62 9.18 -4.71
CA GLY A 179 -17.93 9.16 -3.29
C GLY A 179 -17.92 7.75 -2.67
N ALA A 180 -18.09 7.67 -1.37
CA ALA A 180 -18.16 6.41 -0.63
C ALA A 180 -19.61 5.95 -0.35
N TYR A 181 -20.58 6.83 -0.56
CA TYR A 181 -22.02 6.60 -0.37
C TYR A 181 -22.82 7.74 -1.00
N THR A 182 -24.11 7.51 -1.23
CA THR A 182 -25.06 8.54 -1.65
C THR A 182 -25.44 9.41 -0.45
N ILE A 183 -25.50 10.73 -0.61
CA ILE A 183 -25.92 11.66 0.44
C ILE A 183 -27.30 11.25 0.99
N GLY A 184 -27.39 11.12 2.31
CA GLY A 184 -28.60 10.63 3.00
C GLY A 184 -28.69 9.10 3.13
N LYS A 185 -27.70 8.33 2.62
CA LYS A 185 -27.61 6.87 2.75
C LYS A 185 -26.32 6.40 3.42
N GLU A 186 -25.74 7.22 4.29
CA GLU A 186 -24.44 6.98 4.95
C GLU A 186 -24.38 5.65 5.71
N SER A 187 -25.51 5.21 6.28
CA SER A 187 -25.61 3.95 7.03
C SER A 187 -25.96 2.74 6.19
N SER A 188 -26.27 2.91 4.88
CA SER A 188 -26.65 1.82 3.99
C SER A 188 -25.43 1.05 3.50
N LEU A 189 -25.24 -0.19 3.99
CA LEU A 189 -24.17 -1.08 3.54
C LEU A 189 -24.27 -1.39 2.03
N ALA A 190 -25.48 -1.59 1.52
CA ALA A 190 -25.70 -1.88 0.10
C ALA A 190 -25.26 -0.72 -0.79
N ASP A 191 -25.52 0.52 -0.37
CA ASP A 191 -25.11 1.72 -1.10
C ASP A 191 -23.58 1.87 -1.08
N ARG A 192 -22.94 1.66 0.08
CA ARG A 192 -21.47 1.67 0.22
C ARG A 192 -20.81 0.61 -0.67
N ILE A 193 -21.36 -0.60 -0.73
CA ILE A 193 -20.84 -1.66 -1.61
C ILE A 193 -20.94 -1.22 -3.08
N ARG A 194 -22.03 -0.60 -3.51
CA ARG A 194 -22.18 -0.10 -4.89
C ARG A 194 -21.10 0.93 -5.26
N HIS A 195 -20.75 1.82 -4.33
CA HIS A 195 -19.68 2.80 -4.52
C HIS A 195 -18.27 2.18 -4.52
N LEU A 196 -18.09 1.00 -3.89
CA LEU A 196 -16.82 0.27 -3.87
C LEU A 196 -16.56 -0.58 -5.12
N ILE A 197 -17.58 -0.97 -5.87
CA ILE A 197 -17.44 -1.91 -7.01
C ILE A 197 -16.44 -1.40 -8.03
N LEU A 198 -16.63 -0.20 -8.56
CA LEU A 198 -15.75 0.34 -9.62
C LEU A 198 -14.33 0.63 -9.11
N PRO A 199 -14.13 1.34 -7.97
CA PRO A 199 -12.82 1.50 -7.39
C PRO A 199 -12.08 0.17 -7.17
N MET A 200 -12.78 -0.83 -6.65
CA MET A 200 -12.24 -2.17 -6.43
C MET A 200 -11.85 -2.88 -7.73
N LEU A 201 -12.70 -2.79 -8.76
CA LEU A 201 -12.41 -3.37 -10.08
C LEU A 201 -11.16 -2.75 -10.70
N VAL A 202 -10.94 -1.44 -10.57
CA VAL A 202 -9.74 -0.78 -11.10
C VAL A 202 -8.50 -1.36 -10.43
N ILE A 203 -8.46 -1.43 -9.09
CA ILE A 203 -7.31 -1.97 -8.36
C ILE A 203 -7.05 -3.42 -8.76
N VAL A 204 -8.10 -4.24 -8.74
CA VAL A 204 -7.96 -5.68 -9.05
C VAL A 204 -7.53 -5.89 -10.50
N LEU A 205 -8.20 -5.28 -11.47
CA LEU A 205 -7.88 -5.47 -12.89
C LEU A 205 -6.53 -4.87 -13.28
N GLY A 206 -6.13 -3.76 -12.66
CA GLY A 206 -4.83 -3.12 -12.90
C GLY A 206 -3.65 -4.01 -12.50
N HIS A 207 -3.81 -4.81 -11.44
CA HIS A 207 -2.70 -5.57 -10.87
C HIS A 207 -2.78 -7.10 -11.06
N LEU A 208 -3.98 -7.67 -11.11
CA LEU A 208 -4.21 -9.13 -11.10
C LEU A 208 -3.45 -9.85 -12.21
N TRP A 209 -3.51 -9.34 -13.43
CA TRP A 209 -2.93 -10.00 -14.60
C TRP A 209 -1.40 -10.06 -14.54
N TYR A 210 -0.77 -8.98 -14.07
CA TYR A 210 0.67 -8.92 -13.88
C TYR A 210 1.15 -9.94 -12.83
N TYR A 211 0.51 -9.96 -11.65
CA TYR A 211 0.89 -10.91 -10.61
C TYR A 211 0.53 -12.35 -10.97
N ALA A 212 -0.57 -12.59 -11.68
CA ALA A 212 -0.89 -13.91 -12.21
C ALA A 212 0.18 -14.44 -13.16
N TYR A 213 0.71 -13.58 -14.04
CA TYR A 213 1.82 -13.91 -14.92
C TYR A 213 3.10 -14.24 -14.15
N MET A 214 3.43 -13.48 -13.12
CA MET A 214 4.59 -13.76 -12.27
C MET A 214 4.44 -15.11 -11.55
N ILE A 215 3.30 -15.36 -10.92
CA ILE A 215 3.03 -16.63 -10.22
C ILE A 215 3.07 -17.81 -11.19
N ARG A 216 2.51 -17.65 -12.38
CA ARG A 216 2.60 -18.66 -13.43
C ARG A 216 4.07 -19.01 -13.73
N ASN A 217 4.94 -18.02 -13.89
CA ASN A 217 6.35 -18.24 -14.18
C ASN A 217 7.07 -18.93 -13.01
N MET A 218 6.85 -18.49 -11.77
CA MET A 218 7.37 -19.15 -10.57
C MET A 218 6.98 -20.65 -10.55
N LEU A 219 5.72 -20.97 -10.82
CA LEU A 219 5.24 -22.36 -10.84
C LEU A 219 5.83 -23.20 -11.97
N ILE A 220 6.03 -22.61 -13.15
CA ILE A 220 6.65 -23.31 -14.29
C ILE A 220 8.13 -23.58 -14.02
N ASP A 221 8.85 -22.60 -13.48
CA ASP A 221 10.28 -22.76 -13.19
C ASP A 221 10.46 -23.77 -12.03
N GLU A 222 9.61 -23.74 -11.02
CA GLU A 222 9.58 -24.77 -9.99
C GLU A 222 9.29 -26.18 -10.57
N GLY A 223 8.41 -26.24 -11.58
CA GLY A 223 8.05 -27.47 -12.29
C GLY A 223 9.18 -28.13 -13.09
N LYS A 224 10.31 -27.44 -13.29
CA LYS A 224 11.51 -27.94 -14.01
C LYS A 224 12.54 -28.59 -13.07
N LYS A 225 12.38 -28.47 -11.74
CA LYS A 225 13.32 -28.99 -10.74
C LYS A 225 13.29 -30.51 -10.64
N ASP A 226 14.42 -31.12 -10.25
CA ASP A 226 14.65 -32.58 -10.26
C ASP A 226 13.62 -33.35 -9.40
N TYR A 227 13.16 -32.79 -8.28
CA TYR A 227 12.16 -33.47 -7.47
C TYR A 227 10.83 -33.68 -8.20
N VAL A 228 10.53 -32.85 -9.21
CA VAL A 228 9.33 -32.99 -10.06
C VAL A 228 9.44 -34.24 -10.93
N LEU A 229 10.65 -34.57 -11.42
CA LEU A 229 10.88 -35.83 -12.13
C LEU A 229 10.59 -37.04 -11.24
N LEU A 230 11.03 -36.99 -9.98
CA LEU A 230 10.71 -38.00 -9.00
C LEU A 230 9.19 -38.12 -8.72
N CYS A 231 8.47 -36.99 -8.67
CA CYS A 231 7.02 -36.99 -8.54
C CYS A 231 6.34 -37.66 -9.74
N ARG A 232 6.82 -37.41 -10.95
CA ARG A 232 6.31 -38.02 -12.19
C ARG A 232 6.60 -39.50 -12.23
N SER A 233 7.80 -39.96 -11.83
CA SER A 233 8.13 -41.40 -11.76
C SER A 233 7.26 -42.18 -10.75
N LYS A 234 6.73 -41.47 -9.74
CA LYS A 234 5.74 -42.02 -8.80
C LYS A 234 4.29 -41.96 -9.32
N GLY A 235 4.06 -41.59 -10.58
CA GLY A 235 2.75 -41.55 -11.22
C GLY A 235 1.85 -40.36 -10.84
N LEU A 236 2.40 -39.33 -10.20
CA LEU A 236 1.61 -38.12 -9.85
C LEU A 236 1.25 -37.33 -11.10
N LYS A 237 -0.02 -36.95 -11.21
CA LYS A 237 -0.52 -36.11 -12.29
C LYS A 237 0.01 -34.66 -12.15
N ARG A 238 0.21 -33.97 -13.28
CA ARG A 238 0.67 -32.55 -13.31
C ARG A 238 -0.08 -31.66 -12.33
N ASN A 239 -1.39 -31.78 -12.27
CA ASN A 239 -2.23 -31.00 -11.36
C ASN A 239 -1.85 -31.23 -9.88
N GLN A 240 -1.61 -32.48 -9.48
CA GLN A 240 -1.20 -32.83 -8.12
C GLN A 240 0.21 -32.29 -7.80
N ILE A 241 1.12 -32.34 -8.77
CA ILE A 241 2.48 -31.82 -8.62
C ILE A 241 2.43 -30.30 -8.40
N ILE A 242 1.72 -29.56 -9.23
CA ILE A 242 1.63 -28.09 -9.12
C ILE A 242 0.98 -27.69 -7.79
N THR A 243 -0.16 -28.32 -7.42
CA THR A 243 -0.91 -27.87 -6.23
C THR A 243 -0.31 -28.30 -4.91
N ARG A 244 0.31 -29.49 -4.83
CA ARG A 244 0.81 -30.06 -3.57
C ARG A 244 2.28 -29.85 -3.32
N HIS A 245 3.06 -29.77 -4.41
CA HIS A 245 4.52 -29.68 -4.33
C HIS A 245 5.04 -28.31 -4.78
N CYS A 246 4.80 -27.90 -6.04
CA CYS A 246 5.32 -26.64 -6.54
C CYS A 246 4.76 -25.44 -5.76
N LEU A 247 3.44 -25.38 -5.53
CA LEU A 247 2.81 -24.30 -4.79
C LEU A 247 3.43 -24.10 -3.41
N ARG A 248 3.69 -25.19 -2.69
CA ARG A 248 4.30 -25.12 -1.36
C ARG A 248 5.70 -24.53 -1.39
N ASN A 249 6.46 -24.85 -2.43
CA ASN A 249 7.84 -24.39 -2.57
C ASN A 249 7.96 -22.95 -3.01
N ILE A 250 6.98 -22.42 -3.77
CA ILE A 250 6.95 -21.00 -4.17
C ILE A 250 6.33 -20.08 -3.11
N LEU A 251 5.71 -20.62 -2.04
CA LEU A 251 5.05 -19.81 -1.01
C LEU A 251 5.94 -18.72 -0.42
N PRO A 252 7.21 -18.96 -0.07
CA PRO A 252 8.09 -17.89 0.45
C PRO A 252 8.27 -16.76 -0.55
N GLU A 253 8.52 -17.10 -1.81
CA GLU A 253 8.69 -16.12 -2.90
C GLU A 253 7.39 -15.35 -3.18
N TYR A 254 6.25 -16.06 -3.18
CA TYR A 254 4.92 -15.45 -3.32
C TYR A 254 4.63 -14.44 -2.20
N ILE A 255 4.93 -14.77 -0.94
CA ILE A 255 4.72 -13.86 0.21
C ILE A 255 5.67 -12.67 0.13
N SER A 256 6.92 -12.88 -0.26
CA SER A 256 7.88 -11.79 -0.50
C SER A 256 7.38 -10.85 -1.60
N MET A 257 6.85 -11.39 -2.69
CA MET A 257 6.26 -10.61 -3.77
C MET A 257 5.04 -9.81 -3.27
N MET A 258 4.17 -10.39 -2.46
CA MET A 258 3.05 -9.68 -1.82
C MET A 258 3.55 -8.49 -0.99
N ALA A 259 4.56 -8.69 -0.15
CA ALA A 259 5.09 -7.64 0.72
C ALA A 259 5.70 -6.48 -0.10
N VAL A 260 6.51 -6.80 -1.12
CA VAL A 260 7.13 -5.81 -2.01
C VAL A 260 6.08 -5.05 -2.85
N SER A 261 4.92 -5.66 -3.10
CA SER A 261 3.85 -5.03 -3.90
C SER A 261 3.00 -4.02 -3.12
N VAL A 262 3.08 -3.98 -1.79
CA VAL A 262 2.29 -3.04 -0.97
C VAL A 262 2.45 -1.58 -1.42
N PRO A 263 3.65 -1.03 -1.69
CA PRO A 263 3.80 0.33 -2.21
C PRO A 263 3.06 0.56 -3.53
N HIS A 264 3.09 -0.41 -4.44
CA HIS A 264 2.42 -0.30 -5.74
C HIS A 264 0.91 -0.23 -5.59
N ILE A 265 0.34 -1.10 -4.77
CA ILE A 265 -1.11 -1.13 -4.55
C ILE A 265 -1.57 0.08 -3.75
N LEU A 266 -0.79 0.56 -2.78
CA LEU A 266 -1.09 1.82 -2.08
C LEU A 266 -1.07 3.01 -3.05
N GLY A 267 -0.07 3.08 -3.94
CA GLY A 267 0.00 4.11 -4.97
C GLY A 267 -1.22 4.09 -5.90
N GLY A 268 -1.61 2.91 -6.37
CA GLY A 268 -2.82 2.71 -7.16
C GLY A 268 -4.09 3.07 -6.40
N THR A 269 -4.21 2.67 -5.14
CA THR A 269 -5.33 3.06 -4.28
C THR A 269 -5.46 4.58 -4.18
N TYR A 270 -4.36 5.33 -4.07
CA TYR A 270 -4.37 6.79 -4.02
C TYR A 270 -4.92 7.41 -5.32
N ILE A 271 -4.49 6.90 -6.47
CA ILE A 271 -4.98 7.35 -7.77
C ILE A 271 -6.48 7.06 -7.91
N VAL A 272 -6.91 5.87 -7.53
CA VAL A 272 -8.31 5.44 -7.58
C VAL A 272 -9.19 6.28 -6.66
N GLU A 273 -8.76 6.55 -5.43
CA GLU A 273 -9.46 7.42 -4.51
C GLU A 273 -9.65 8.84 -5.08
N MET A 274 -8.62 9.38 -5.76
CA MET A 274 -8.73 10.71 -6.40
C MET A 274 -9.74 10.71 -7.55
N VAL A 275 -9.65 9.72 -8.46
CA VAL A 275 -10.50 9.67 -9.64
C VAL A 275 -11.98 9.49 -9.26
N PHE A 276 -12.25 8.61 -8.29
CA PHE A 276 -13.60 8.36 -7.80
C PHE A 276 -14.05 9.32 -6.70
N SER A 277 -13.24 10.33 -6.35
CA SER A 277 -13.49 11.22 -5.18
C SER A 277 -13.87 10.43 -3.93
N TYR A 278 -13.25 9.27 -3.76
CA TYR A 278 -13.46 8.39 -2.61
C TYR A 278 -12.69 8.93 -1.40
N PRO A 279 -13.35 9.22 -0.26
CA PRO A 279 -12.73 9.95 0.84
C PRO A 279 -11.78 9.08 1.67
N GLY A 280 -10.58 8.85 1.17
CA GLY A 280 -9.54 8.06 1.81
C GLY A 280 -8.27 8.84 2.13
N LEU A 281 -7.20 8.13 2.47
CA LEU A 281 -5.88 8.69 2.82
C LEU A 281 -5.14 9.21 1.59
N GLY A 282 -5.37 8.64 0.41
CA GLY A 282 -4.76 9.10 -0.84
C GLY A 282 -5.28 10.48 -1.24
N THR A 283 -6.61 10.69 -1.19
CA THR A 283 -7.20 12.01 -1.40
C THR A 283 -6.72 12.99 -0.36
N LEU A 284 -6.56 12.57 0.90
CA LEU A 284 -6.04 13.40 1.97
C LEU A 284 -4.59 13.83 1.72
N SER A 285 -3.74 12.90 1.28
CA SER A 285 -2.34 13.17 0.94
C SER A 285 -2.21 14.17 -0.22
N TYR A 286 -2.98 13.97 -1.28
CA TYR A 286 -3.02 14.89 -2.42
C TYR A 286 -3.49 16.29 -2.03
N GLU A 287 -4.58 16.37 -1.26
CA GLU A 287 -5.11 17.66 -0.79
C GLU A 287 -4.11 18.38 0.11
N SER A 288 -3.41 17.64 0.99
CA SER A 288 -2.39 18.22 1.87
C SER A 288 -1.23 18.82 1.09
N ALA A 289 -0.79 18.15 0.02
CA ALA A 289 0.23 18.69 -0.87
C ALA A 289 -0.27 19.93 -1.63
N ARG A 290 -1.49 19.87 -2.17
CA ARG A 290 -2.10 20.96 -2.95
C ARG A 290 -2.31 22.23 -2.13
N TYR A 291 -2.70 22.09 -0.87
CA TYR A 291 -2.99 23.21 0.03
C TYR A 291 -1.83 23.56 0.96
N ALA A 292 -0.64 23.00 0.73
CA ALA A 292 0.56 23.23 1.56
C ALA A 292 0.31 22.97 3.06
N ASP A 293 -0.53 21.93 3.37
CA ASP A 293 -0.79 21.50 4.75
C ASP A 293 0.36 20.58 5.22
N TYR A 294 1.48 21.19 5.62
CA TYR A 294 2.70 20.45 5.92
C TYR A 294 2.57 19.51 7.11
N ASN A 295 1.79 19.88 8.15
CA ASN A 295 1.56 19.02 9.29
C ASN A 295 0.91 17.70 8.85
N MET A 296 -0.14 17.79 8.05
CA MET A 296 -0.83 16.63 7.50
C MET A 296 0.08 15.86 6.52
N LEU A 297 0.77 16.57 5.62
CA LEU A 297 1.61 15.94 4.60
C LEU A 297 2.76 15.12 5.21
N MET A 298 3.44 15.67 6.23
CA MET A 298 4.49 14.96 6.95
C MET A 298 3.98 13.65 7.55
N VAL A 299 2.84 13.71 8.24
CA VAL A 299 2.26 12.52 8.88
C VAL A 299 1.81 11.50 7.83
N MET A 300 1.25 11.95 6.70
CA MET A 300 0.88 11.05 5.60
C MET A 300 2.09 10.36 4.97
N CYS A 301 3.19 11.09 4.75
CA CYS A 301 4.45 10.50 4.26
C CYS A 301 5.01 9.47 5.23
N LEU A 302 5.01 9.79 6.53
CA LEU A 302 5.47 8.86 7.57
C LEU A 302 4.59 7.62 7.66
N LEU A 303 3.28 7.79 7.67
CA LEU A 303 2.33 6.68 7.74
C LEU A 303 2.51 5.71 6.55
N THR A 304 2.61 6.26 5.35
CA THR A 304 2.87 5.46 4.13
C THR A 304 4.20 4.72 4.23
N GLY A 305 5.26 5.42 4.62
CA GLY A 305 6.58 4.81 4.78
C GLY A 305 6.63 3.73 5.86
N ILE A 306 5.96 3.95 7.00
CA ILE A 306 5.84 2.95 8.07
C ILE A 306 5.11 1.69 7.56
N ILE A 307 4.01 1.85 6.84
CA ILE A 307 3.26 0.72 6.25
C ILE A 307 4.17 -0.07 5.30
N VAL A 308 4.94 0.60 4.44
CA VAL A 308 5.86 -0.05 3.49
C VAL A 308 6.97 -0.79 4.21
N ILE A 309 7.65 -0.16 5.17
CA ILE A 309 8.74 -0.79 5.93
C ILE A 309 8.21 -1.99 6.73
N PHE A 310 7.04 -1.83 7.37
CA PHE A 310 6.41 -2.88 8.16
C PHE A 310 5.98 -4.08 7.31
N SER A 311 5.36 -3.84 6.14
CA SER A 311 4.94 -4.92 5.24
C SER A 311 6.13 -5.71 4.71
N ASN A 312 7.23 -5.05 4.34
CA ASN A 312 8.46 -5.71 3.91
C ASN A 312 9.08 -6.54 5.04
N MET A 313 9.14 -6.00 6.27
CA MET A 313 9.63 -6.73 7.44
C MET A 313 8.77 -7.97 7.72
N LEU A 314 7.44 -7.84 7.68
CA LEU A 314 6.52 -8.98 7.86
C LEU A 314 6.71 -10.03 6.77
N GLY A 315 6.81 -9.61 5.50
CA GLY A 315 7.04 -10.51 4.38
C GLY A 315 8.32 -11.32 4.56
N GLN A 316 9.42 -10.68 4.95
CA GLN A 316 10.68 -11.37 5.25
C GLN A 316 10.54 -12.37 6.40
N ILE A 317 9.95 -11.96 7.53
CA ILE A 317 9.77 -12.84 8.70
C ILE A 317 8.94 -14.07 8.33
N ILE A 318 7.83 -13.88 7.62
CA ILE A 318 6.95 -14.99 7.23
C ILE A 318 7.65 -15.91 6.23
N SER A 319 8.35 -15.36 5.23
CA SER A 319 9.09 -16.15 4.23
C SER A 319 10.19 -16.99 4.86
N GLU A 320 10.98 -16.45 5.78
CA GLU A 320 12.03 -17.15 6.51
C GLU A 320 11.47 -18.24 7.47
N GLN A 321 10.25 -18.04 8.00
CA GLN A 321 9.59 -19.08 8.82
C GLN A 321 9.06 -20.25 7.98
N ILE A 322 8.64 -19.98 6.73
CA ILE A 322 8.13 -21.02 5.82
C ILE A 322 9.28 -21.83 5.25
N ASP A 323 10.35 -21.17 4.81
CA ASP A 323 11.57 -21.81 4.32
C ASP A 323 12.83 -21.20 4.98
N PRO A 324 13.40 -21.88 5.98
CA PRO A 324 14.61 -21.43 6.65
C PRO A 324 15.86 -21.35 5.76
N ARG A 325 15.78 -21.81 4.50
CA ARG A 325 16.90 -21.74 3.55
C ARG A 325 16.97 -20.37 2.86
N VAL A 326 15.91 -19.57 2.93
CA VAL A 326 15.86 -18.21 2.44
C VAL A 326 16.44 -17.28 3.52
N HIS A 327 17.73 -17.43 3.81
CA HIS A 327 18.46 -16.43 4.57
C HIS A 327 19.00 -15.38 3.59
N ILE A 328 18.37 -14.22 3.59
CA ILE A 328 18.83 -13.01 2.89
C ILE A 328 19.65 -12.16 3.86
#